data_f2f34ec300e00e5fe28bc2f2878470df
#
_entry.id   f2f34ec300e00e5fe28bc2f2878470df
#
_cell.length_a   1.000
_cell.length_b   1.000
_cell.length_c   1.000
_cell.angle_alpha   90.00
_cell.angle_beta   90.00
_cell.angle_gamma   90.00
#
_symmetry.space_group_name_H-M   'P 1'
#
loop_
_entity.id
_entity.type
_entity.pdbx_description
1 polymer ?
#
loop_
_entity_poly.entity_id
_entity_poly.type
_entity_poly.pdbx_seq_one_letter_code
_entity_poly.pdbx_strand_id
1 'polypeptide(L)'
;TTARRQRQMCIRDRIWTIEGNNKLTPNSPIKLSWTNDQNIKFIKDISIDDQYLFKVNQTIINNSEKTYNFYPYGQIIRNLAPEIIDFFILHEGLIGVFDDQLVEEDYDDIEEKKFSINADKGWLGITDKYWITSLIPQENRKFRTDFDYKNKFRANFIETSATEIGANETKSNEIKIIIAAKEVDIIAGYAENLNISKYDLAIDWGWFYFLVKPLFFLIDYFFKLTGNFGIAIILITICIRIVFFPLANYSFKSMAKMKVLQPEMTRLKELHKEDKMKLQQEMMALYKKEKVNPVSGCLPIFIQIPFFFAIYKVLFVTLEMRHQPFYGWIKDLSERDPTSIFNLFGLIPWDPPSFLLIGVWPCLMGLSMYLQQKLNPTPPDPIQAKIFAFFPLFLTVILAPFPSGLVIYWTINDILTMAQQYVIIKRTTVKLSLIHISEPTRL
;
A
#
# COMPACT_ATOMS: atom_id res chain seq x y z
N THR A 1 43.06 -12.51 5.01
CA THR A 1 42.27 -12.73 6.25
C THR A 1 42.79 -11.84 7.39
N THR A 2 44.09 -11.64 7.55
CA THR A 2 44.71 -10.78 8.59
C THR A 2 44.42 -9.30 8.38
N ALA A 3 44.50 -8.80 7.14
CA ALA A 3 44.19 -7.40 6.81
C ALA A 3 42.74 -7.02 7.04
N ARG A 4 41.80 -7.98 6.92
CA ARG A 4 40.38 -7.78 7.17
C ARG A 4 40.05 -7.72 8.67
N ARG A 5 40.72 -8.53 9.50
CA ARG A 5 40.61 -8.46 10.97
C ARG A 5 41.25 -7.17 11.54
N GLN A 6 42.36 -6.72 11.01
CA GLN A 6 42.98 -5.44 11.37
C GLN A 6 42.07 -4.24 11.04
N ARG A 7 41.37 -4.23 9.88
CA ARG A 7 40.41 -3.17 9.55
C ARG A 7 39.22 -3.12 10.52
N GLN A 8 38.71 -4.26 10.99
CA GLN A 8 37.62 -4.28 11.97
C GLN A 8 38.09 -3.85 13.38
N MET A 9 39.30 -4.19 13.79
CA MET A 9 39.87 -3.72 15.06
C MET A 9 40.09 -2.21 15.04
N CYS A 10 40.68 -1.64 13.97
CA CYS A 10 40.89 -0.19 13.86
C CYS A 10 39.62 0.68 13.90
N ILE A 11 38.47 0.15 13.50
CA ILE A 11 37.20 0.89 13.56
C ILE A 11 36.62 0.96 14.99
N ARG A 12 36.83 -0.06 15.83
CA ARG A 12 36.33 -0.11 17.21
C ARG A 12 37.12 0.75 18.20
N ASP A 13 38.40 0.99 17.92
CA ASP A 13 39.32 1.66 18.86
C ASP A 13 39.52 3.14 18.53
N ARG A 14 38.78 3.72 17.59
CA ARG A 14 38.86 5.14 17.25
C ARG A 14 38.04 5.99 18.22
N ILE A 15 38.71 6.82 18.97
CA ILE A 15 38.08 7.80 19.86
C ILE A 15 37.96 9.11 19.08
N TRP A 16 36.72 9.46 18.74
CA TRP A 16 36.41 10.74 18.14
C TRP A 16 36.29 11.82 19.20
N THR A 17 36.85 12.98 18.95
CA THR A 17 36.73 14.16 19.80
C THR A 17 35.61 15.02 19.31
N ILE A 18 34.74 15.46 20.22
CA ILE A 18 33.66 16.41 19.92
C ILE A 18 34.26 17.81 19.95
N GLU A 19 34.14 18.55 18.84
CA GLU A 19 34.55 19.94 18.74
C GLU A 19 33.33 20.86 18.88
N GLY A 20 33.18 21.57 19.99
CA GLY A 20 32.08 22.49 20.25
C GLY A 20 30.88 21.84 20.95
N ASN A 21 29.67 22.00 20.40
CA ASN A 21 28.43 21.50 20.99
C ASN A 21 28.38 19.96 21.02
N ASN A 22 27.87 19.41 22.12
CA ASN A 22 27.72 17.96 22.31
C ASN A 22 26.26 17.47 22.13
N LYS A 23 25.35 18.38 21.74
CA LYS A 23 23.94 18.07 21.51
C LYS A 23 23.53 18.47 20.09
N LEU A 24 23.10 17.49 19.29
CA LEU A 24 22.59 17.73 17.95
C LEU A 24 21.14 18.23 18.01
N THR A 25 20.89 19.36 17.39
CA THR A 25 19.57 19.93 17.17
C THR A 25 19.52 20.59 15.78
N PRO A 26 18.36 20.94 15.23
CA PRO A 26 18.28 21.61 13.92
C PRO A 26 19.11 22.92 13.85
N ASN A 27 19.30 23.60 14.99
CA ASN A 27 20.06 24.84 15.07
C ASN A 27 21.50 24.64 15.60
N SER A 28 21.91 23.42 15.91
CA SER A 28 23.20 23.13 16.57
C SER A 28 23.81 21.86 15.99
N PRO A 29 24.60 21.95 14.93
CA PRO A 29 25.34 20.81 14.38
C PRO A 29 26.40 20.31 15.36
N ILE A 30 26.78 19.02 15.20
CA ILE A 30 27.89 18.40 15.95
C ILE A 30 29.07 18.20 15.03
N LYS A 31 30.25 18.56 15.53
CA LYS A 31 31.50 18.34 14.83
C LYS A 31 32.34 17.31 15.57
N LEU A 32 32.72 16.26 14.87
CA LEU A 32 33.58 15.20 15.37
C LEU A 32 34.91 15.21 14.61
N SER A 33 36.02 15.08 15.31
CA SER A 33 37.32 14.94 14.64
C SER A 33 38.16 13.79 15.20
N TRP A 34 38.97 13.23 14.34
CA TRP A 34 39.96 12.21 14.68
C TRP A 34 41.16 12.29 13.74
N THR A 35 42.35 12.13 14.29
CA THR A 35 43.61 12.10 13.50
C THR A 35 44.24 10.72 13.62
N ASN A 36 44.66 10.14 12.49
CA ASN A 36 45.31 8.85 12.47
C ASN A 36 46.83 8.98 12.65
N ASP A 37 47.56 7.86 12.78
CA ASP A 37 48.99 7.80 12.96
C ASP A 37 49.80 8.32 11.74
N GLN A 38 49.14 8.52 10.61
CA GLN A 38 49.71 9.05 9.37
C GLN A 38 49.52 10.55 9.21
N ASN A 39 49.12 11.24 10.28
CA ASN A 39 48.80 12.66 10.31
C ASN A 39 47.70 13.11 9.35
N ILE A 40 46.70 12.22 9.13
CA ILE A 40 45.51 12.54 8.37
C ILE A 40 44.37 12.81 9.36
N LYS A 41 43.82 14.03 9.31
CA LYS A 41 42.67 14.43 10.16
C LYS A 41 41.38 14.19 9.42
N PHE A 42 40.44 13.46 10.06
CA PHE A 42 39.10 13.23 9.61
C PHE A 42 38.14 14.07 10.45
N ILE A 43 37.26 14.78 9.79
CA ILE A 43 36.24 15.60 10.43
C ILE A 43 34.86 15.14 9.92
N LYS A 44 33.88 15.03 10.82
CA LYS A 44 32.48 14.79 10.48
C LYS A 44 31.65 15.92 11.05
N ASP A 45 31.09 16.74 10.18
CA ASP A 45 30.09 17.73 10.53
C ASP A 45 28.72 17.13 10.30
N ILE A 46 27.94 16.97 11.38
CA ILE A 46 26.63 16.33 11.35
C ILE A 46 25.59 17.41 11.70
N SER A 47 24.67 17.65 10.79
CA SER A 47 23.49 18.48 11.00
C SER A 47 22.22 17.69 10.82
N ILE A 48 21.14 18.13 11.44
CA ILE A 48 19.81 17.55 11.32
C ILE A 48 18.81 18.67 11.01
N ASP A 49 17.78 18.40 10.22
CA ASP A 49 16.64 19.30 10.08
C ASP A 49 15.49 18.93 11.04
N ASP A 50 14.36 19.64 10.95
CA ASP A 50 13.19 19.40 11.80
C ASP A 50 12.42 18.11 11.45
N GLN A 51 12.72 17.48 10.30
CA GLN A 51 12.04 16.30 9.78
C GLN A 51 12.97 15.07 9.66
N TYR A 52 14.11 15.07 10.41
CA TYR A 52 15.05 13.95 10.50
C TYR A 52 15.87 13.63 9.24
N LEU A 53 16.15 14.64 8.41
CA LEU A 53 17.23 14.58 7.43
C LEU A 53 18.54 14.92 8.12
N PHE A 54 19.49 13.97 8.13
CA PHE A 54 20.85 14.18 8.56
C PHE A 54 21.74 14.47 7.35
N LYS A 55 22.50 15.56 7.40
CA LYS A 55 23.59 15.83 6.46
C LYS A 55 24.89 15.55 7.18
N VAL A 56 25.67 14.64 6.63
CA VAL A 56 26.99 14.26 7.17
C VAL A 56 28.04 14.71 6.18
N ASN A 57 28.69 15.83 6.47
CA ASN A 57 29.81 16.31 5.68
C ASN A 57 31.12 15.73 6.25
N GLN A 58 31.79 14.90 5.46
CA GLN A 58 33.03 14.24 5.83
C GLN A 58 34.19 14.97 5.18
N THR A 59 35.03 15.67 5.98
CA THR A 59 36.21 16.36 5.52
C THR A 59 37.46 15.58 5.91
N ILE A 60 38.37 15.40 4.96
CA ILE A 60 39.67 14.78 5.17
C ILE A 60 40.73 15.81 4.90
N ILE A 61 41.60 16.05 5.89
CA ILE A 61 42.75 16.92 5.81
C ILE A 61 43.99 16.04 5.84
N ASN A 62 44.73 16.03 4.76
CA ASN A 62 45.97 15.28 4.67
C ASN A 62 47.16 16.17 5.05
N ASN A 63 47.61 16.10 6.30
CA ASN A 63 48.77 16.85 6.79
C ASN A 63 50.07 16.08 6.60
N SER A 64 50.08 15.08 5.72
CA SER A 64 51.30 14.30 5.41
C SER A 64 51.90 14.69 4.06
N GLU A 65 53.08 14.21 3.78
CA GLU A 65 53.76 14.43 2.49
C GLU A 65 53.37 13.44 1.39
N LYS A 66 52.47 12.48 1.69
CA LYS A 66 52.05 11.41 0.76
C LYS A 66 50.64 11.62 0.25
N THR A 67 50.38 11.19 -0.96
CA THR A 67 49.04 11.12 -1.55
C THR A 67 48.32 9.86 -1.09
N TYR A 68 47.01 9.98 -0.78
CA TYR A 68 46.15 8.87 -0.39
C TYR A 68 44.87 8.83 -1.18
N ASN A 69 44.36 7.61 -1.40
CA ASN A 69 43.10 7.35 -2.09
C ASN A 69 42.06 6.91 -1.08
N PHE A 70 40.89 7.59 -1.05
CA PHE A 70 39.78 7.29 -0.18
C PHE A 70 38.53 6.94 -1.00
N TYR A 71 37.74 6.02 -0.48
CA TYR A 71 36.49 5.61 -1.05
C TYR A 71 35.37 5.91 -0.04
N PRO A 72 34.56 6.95 -0.25
CA PRO A 72 33.40 7.21 0.58
C PRO A 72 32.45 6.01 0.60
N TYR A 73 31.93 5.68 1.76
CA TYR A 73 30.97 4.60 1.93
C TYR A 73 29.96 4.92 3.02
N GLY A 74 28.79 4.29 2.93
CA GLY A 74 27.76 4.31 3.96
C GLY A 74 27.17 2.93 4.18
N GLN A 75 26.66 2.69 5.39
CA GLN A 75 26.07 1.42 5.76
C GLN A 75 24.92 1.59 6.73
N ILE A 76 23.82 0.92 6.46
CA ILE A 76 22.71 0.69 7.39
C ILE A 76 22.78 -0.76 7.84
N ILE A 77 22.67 -0.99 9.14
CA ILE A 77 22.71 -2.33 9.74
C ILE A 77 21.43 -2.53 10.55
N ARG A 78 20.71 -3.62 10.26
CA ARG A 78 19.59 -4.10 11.04
C ARG A 78 19.91 -5.45 11.67
N ASN A 79 19.65 -5.60 12.96
CA ASN A 79 20.03 -6.82 13.69
C ASN A 79 19.09 -7.99 13.40
N LEU A 80 17.77 -7.74 13.35
CA LEU A 80 16.72 -8.75 13.18
C LEU A 80 15.68 -8.23 12.20
N ALA A 81 15.09 -9.12 11.39
CA ALA A 81 13.87 -8.81 10.66
C ALA A 81 12.74 -8.49 11.65
N PRO A 82 11.82 -7.58 11.34
CA PRO A 82 10.61 -7.37 12.14
C PRO A 82 9.71 -8.61 12.05
N GLU A 83 8.78 -8.74 12.99
CA GLU A 83 7.66 -9.65 12.81
C GLU A 83 6.78 -9.10 11.67
N ILE A 84 6.89 -9.70 10.50
CA ILE A 84 6.12 -9.31 9.33
C ILE A 84 4.69 -9.83 9.53
N ILE A 85 3.73 -8.92 9.48
CA ILE A 85 2.32 -9.31 9.39
C ILE A 85 2.10 -9.71 7.93
N ASP A 86 2.06 -11.03 7.66
CA ASP A 86 1.94 -11.68 6.35
C ASP A 86 0.67 -11.30 5.58
N PHE A 87 0.50 -10.03 5.26
CA PHE A 87 -0.37 -9.59 4.19
C PHE A 87 0.52 -9.11 3.04
N PHE A 88 0.73 -9.93 2.02
CA PHE A 88 1.55 -9.76 0.80
C PHE A 88 1.40 -8.43 0.02
N ILE A 89 1.10 -7.33 0.69
CA ILE A 89 0.69 -6.07 0.07
C ILE A 89 1.66 -4.94 0.37
N LEU A 90 2.59 -5.15 1.31
CA LEU A 90 3.55 -4.15 1.73
C LEU A 90 4.96 -4.72 1.70
N HIS A 91 5.86 -4.03 1.00
CA HIS A 91 7.28 -4.37 1.07
C HIS A 91 7.87 -3.87 2.40
N GLU A 92 8.45 -4.78 3.16
CA GLU A 92 9.28 -4.55 4.35
C GLU A 92 10.60 -5.27 4.15
N GLY A 93 11.68 -4.52 3.96
CA GLY A 93 12.96 -5.13 3.59
C GLY A 93 14.01 -4.10 3.19
N LEU A 94 14.89 -4.53 2.31
CA LEU A 94 15.92 -3.68 1.74
C LEU A 94 15.37 -3.07 0.44
N ILE A 95 15.57 -1.76 0.29
CA ILE A 95 14.96 -1.00 -0.79
C ILE A 95 15.96 0.00 -1.37
N GLY A 96 15.82 0.32 -2.64
CA GLY A 96 16.57 1.40 -3.26
C GLY A 96 16.09 1.74 -4.65
N VAL A 97 16.49 2.90 -5.13
CA VAL A 97 16.34 3.29 -6.53
C VAL A 97 17.71 3.49 -7.13
N PHE A 98 17.99 2.79 -8.21
CA PHE A 98 19.28 2.81 -8.92
C PHE A 98 19.02 3.10 -10.40
N ASP A 99 19.57 4.22 -10.89
CA ASP A 99 19.37 4.69 -12.28
C ASP A 99 17.89 4.69 -12.70
N ASP A 100 17.04 5.24 -11.82
CA ASP A 100 15.58 5.33 -11.98
C ASP A 100 14.83 3.96 -11.94
N GLN A 101 15.46 2.89 -11.51
CA GLN A 101 14.82 1.58 -11.30
C GLN A 101 14.67 1.30 -9.81
N LEU A 102 13.44 1.01 -9.38
CA LEU A 102 13.15 0.55 -8.01
C LEU A 102 13.62 -0.90 -7.86
N VAL A 103 14.28 -1.17 -6.75
CA VAL A 103 14.70 -2.50 -6.30
C VAL A 103 14.16 -2.70 -4.90
N GLU A 104 13.44 -3.79 -4.71
CA GLU A 104 12.87 -4.23 -3.45
C GLU A 104 13.32 -5.67 -3.22
N GLU A 105 13.97 -5.92 -2.07
CA GLU A 105 14.49 -7.22 -1.69
C GLU A 105 13.99 -7.57 -0.29
N ASP A 106 13.24 -8.66 -0.20
CA ASP A 106 12.71 -9.13 1.08
C ASP A 106 13.83 -9.67 1.98
N TYR A 107 13.59 -9.72 3.29
CA TYR A 107 14.59 -10.21 4.24
C TYR A 107 14.99 -11.65 3.95
N ASP A 108 14.05 -12.51 3.62
CA ASP A 108 14.29 -13.93 3.32
C ASP A 108 15.14 -14.11 2.06
N ASP A 109 14.86 -13.32 1.01
CA ASP A 109 15.63 -13.36 -0.25
C ASP A 109 17.09 -12.97 -0.01
N ILE A 110 17.34 -11.96 0.83
CA ILE A 110 18.70 -11.50 1.16
C ILE A 110 19.43 -12.47 2.08
N GLU A 111 18.74 -13.25 2.91
CA GLU A 111 19.35 -14.34 3.67
C GLU A 111 19.90 -15.43 2.74
N GLU A 112 19.18 -15.73 1.69
CA GLU A 112 19.57 -16.74 0.70
C GLU A 112 20.62 -16.22 -0.30
N LYS A 113 20.43 -15.00 -0.82
CA LYS A 113 21.23 -14.47 -1.90
C LYS A 113 21.54 -12.99 -1.74
N LYS A 114 22.83 -12.67 -1.82
CA LYS A 114 23.31 -11.28 -1.85
C LYS A 114 22.87 -10.58 -3.15
N PHE A 115 22.29 -9.37 -3.03
CA PHE A 115 22.09 -8.45 -4.16
C PHE A 115 23.28 -7.49 -4.29
N SER A 116 23.67 -7.15 -5.54
CA SER A 116 24.74 -6.17 -5.82
C SER A 116 24.51 -5.48 -7.16
N ILE A 117 24.60 -4.15 -7.17
CA ILE A 117 24.42 -3.32 -8.38
C ILE A 117 25.38 -2.13 -8.37
N ASN A 118 25.81 -1.71 -9.57
CA ASN A 118 26.51 -0.43 -9.77
C ASN A 118 25.49 0.58 -10.32
N ALA A 119 25.56 1.82 -9.85
CA ALA A 119 24.66 2.89 -10.26
C ALA A 119 25.41 4.23 -10.36
N ASP A 120 24.90 5.11 -11.22
CA ASP A 120 25.40 6.46 -11.39
C ASP A 120 24.65 7.46 -10.48
N LYS A 121 23.40 7.14 -10.11
CA LYS A 121 22.54 7.93 -9.22
C LYS A 121 21.58 7.04 -8.46
N GLY A 122 21.06 7.51 -7.33
CA GLY A 122 20.04 6.82 -6.59
C GLY A 122 20.17 6.93 -5.08
N TRP A 123 19.42 6.11 -4.40
CA TRP A 123 19.42 5.98 -2.95
C TRP A 123 19.19 4.53 -2.55
N LEU A 124 19.53 4.16 -1.33
CA LEU A 124 19.34 2.82 -0.77
C LEU A 124 18.90 2.92 0.69
N GLY A 125 18.22 1.89 1.18
CA GLY A 125 17.72 1.92 2.54
C GLY A 125 17.21 0.59 3.05
N ILE A 126 16.66 0.64 4.26
CA ILE A 126 15.87 -0.41 4.89
C ILE A 126 14.53 0.21 5.28
N THR A 127 13.45 -0.44 4.90
CA THR A 127 12.08 0.03 5.13
C THR A 127 11.25 -0.97 5.92
N ASP A 128 10.45 -0.43 6.83
CA ASP A 128 9.37 -1.13 7.52
C ASP A 128 8.02 -0.52 7.12
N LYS A 129 6.93 -1.00 7.69
CA LYS A 129 5.58 -0.50 7.40
C LYS A 129 5.49 1.04 7.45
N TYR A 130 6.00 1.66 8.52
CA TYR A 130 5.85 3.11 8.76
C TYR A 130 7.17 3.87 8.84
N TRP A 131 8.32 3.20 8.78
CA TRP A 131 9.63 3.81 8.95
C TRP A 131 10.56 3.50 7.80
N ILE A 132 11.43 4.45 7.48
CA ILE A 132 12.50 4.24 6.53
C ILE A 132 13.80 4.81 7.07
N THR A 133 14.88 4.08 6.86
CA THR A 133 16.25 4.60 6.98
C THR A 133 16.90 4.50 5.62
N SER A 134 17.29 5.63 5.04
CA SER A 134 17.90 5.67 3.72
C SER A 134 19.20 6.45 3.69
N LEU A 135 20.09 6.03 2.81
CA LEU A 135 21.36 6.70 2.47
C LEU A 135 21.25 7.25 1.04
N ILE A 136 21.61 8.50 0.88
CA ILE A 136 21.68 9.16 -0.42
C ILE A 136 23.15 9.51 -0.65
N PRO A 137 23.87 8.75 -1.53
CA PRO A 137 25.23 9.06 -1.92
C PRO A 137 25.33 10.45 -2.57
N GLN A 138 26.53 10.98 -2.63
CA GLN A 138 26.79 12.27 -3.28
C GLN A 138 26.39 12.20 -4.76
N GLU A 139 25.74 13.25 -5.26
CA GLU A 139 25.37 13.37 -6.67
C GLU A 139 26.59 13.35 -7.59
N ASN A 140 26.41 12.83 -8.82
CA ASN A 140 27.45 12.72 -9.84
C ASN A 140 28.66 11.84 -9.45
N ARG A 141 28.47 10.92 -8.49
CA ARG A 141 29.45 9.92 -8.08
C ARG A 141 28.90 8.52 -8.31
N LYS A 142 29.63 7.73 -9.11
CA LYS A 142 29.28 6.32 -9.32
C LYS A 142 29.54 5.52 -8.06
N PHE A 143 28.62 4.69 -7.70
CA PHE A 143 28.71 3.85 -6.52
C PHE A 143 28.25 2.41 -6.80
N ARG A 144 28.73 1.49 -5.98
CA ARG A 144 28.23 0.12 -5.91
C ARG A 144 27.43 -0.02 -4.63
N THR A 145 26.23 -0.57 -4.76
CA THR A 145 25.40 -0.97 -3.63
C THR A 145 25.45 -2.48 -3.45
N ASP A 146 25.51 -2.89 -2.20
CA ASP A 146 25.39 -4.29 -1.79
C ASP A 146 24.32 -4.42 -0.71
N PHE A 147 23.32 -5.28 -0.92
CA PHE A 147 22.40 -5.78 0.10
C PHE A 147 22.86 -7.18 0.49
N ASP A 148 23.18 -7.41 1.76
CA ASP A 148 23.69 -8.69 2.21
C ASP A 148 23.28 -9.02 3.66
N TYR A 149 23.25 -10.33 3.97
CA TYR A 149 23.05 -10.85 5.31
C TYR A 149 24.32 -11.57 5.80
N LYS A 150 24.79 -11.18 6.97
CA LYS A 150 25.87 -11.87 7.73
C LYS A 150 25.57 -11.76 9.20
N ASN A 151 24.65 -12.57 9.68
CA ASN A 151 24.04 -12.47 11.00
C ASN A 151 23.31 -11.14 11.28
N LYS A 152 23.30 -10.23 10.30
CA LYS A 152 22.63 -8.92 10.32
C LYS A 152 22.37 -8.51 8.88
N PHE A 153 21.24 -7.89 8.65
CA PHE A 153 20.91 -7.28 7.36
C PHE A 153 21.71 -6.00 7.16
N ARG A 154 22.22 -5.80 5.98
CA ARG A 154 23.06 -4.63 5.65
C ARG A 154 22.71 -4.09 4.27
N ALA A 155 22.42 -2.80 4.23
CA ALA A 155 22.37 -2.00 3.02
C ALA A 155 23.61 -1.11 2.98
N ASN A 156 24.50 -1.32 2.00
CA ASN A 156 25.77 -0.64 1.90
C ASN A 156 25.92 0.04 0.54
N PHE A 157 26.60 1.18 0.51
CA PHE A 157 27.17 1.67 -0.73
C PHE A 157 28.66 1.99 -0.55
N ILE A 158 29.39 1.96 -1.63
CA ILE A 158 30.78 2.44 -1.73
C ILE A 158 30.97 3.13 -3.08
N GLU A 159 31.56 4.33 -3.08
CA GLU A 159 31.93 4.99 -4.33
C GLU A 159 32.95 4.15 -5.09
N THR A 160 32.78 4.00 -6.41
CA THR A 160 33.68 3.19 -7.25
C THR A 160 34.95 3.95 -7.66
N SER A 161 34.88 5.28 -7.65
CA SER A 161 36.01 6.14 -7.96
C SER A 161 36.69 6.63 -6.68
N ALA A 162 37.99 6.51 -6.60
CA ALA A 162 38.77 7.03 -5.49
C ALA A 162 38.75 8.57 -5.45
N THR A 163 38.61 9.11 -4.26
CA THR A 163 38.94 10.52 -3.98
C THR A 163 40.42 10.58 -3.62
N GLU A 164 41.24 11.01 -4.55
CA GLU A 164 42.69 11.23 -4.33
C GLU A 164 42.88 12.53 -3.56
N ILE A 165 43.68 12.48 -2.49
CA ILE A 165 44.01 13.64 -1.65
C ILE A 165 45.53 13.75 -1.56
N GLY A 166 46.06 14.76 -2.22
CA GLY A 166 47.48 15.06 -2.26
C GLY A 166 48.04 15.52 -0.92
N ALA A 167 49.37 15.70 -0.84
CA ALA A 167 50.04 16.25 0.35
C ALA A 167 49.49 17.65 0.68
N ASN A 168 49.16 17.89 1.95
CA ASN A 168 48.58 19.14 2.44
C ASN A 168 47.25 19.56 1.77
N GLU A 169 46.55 18.63 1.15
CA GLU A 169 45.27 18.86 0.50
C GLU A 169 44.10 18.52 1.45
N THR A 170 42.97 19.22 1.25
CA THR A 170 41.70 18.99 1.96
C THR A 170 40.62 18.71 0.96
N LYS A 171 39.82 17.65 1.18
CA LYS A 171 38.60 17.33 0.40
C LYS A 171 37.46 16.96 1.30
N SER A 172 36.26 17.28 0.83
CA SER A 172 35.00 16.99 1.54
C SER A 172 34.05 16.20 0.67
N ASN A 173 33.24 15.36 1.31
CA ASN A 173 32.15 14.58 0.71
C ASN A 173 30.91 14.68 1.61
N GLU A 174 29.76 14.93 1.03
CA GLU A 174 28.50 14.98 1.75
C GLU A 174 27.65 13.73 1.48
N ILE A 175 27.15 13.11 2.54
CA ILE A 175 26.19 12.02 2.51
C ILE A 175 24.94 12.50 3.23
N LYS A 176 23.77 12.30 2.61
CA LYS A 176 22.48 12.57 3.24
C LYS A 176 21.91 11.27 3.78
N ILE A 177 21.37 11.31 4.99
CA ILE A 177 20.74 10.17 5.65
C ILE A 177 19.34 10.62 6.07
N ILE A 178 18.31 9.92 5.66
CA ILE A 178 16.95 10.17 6.09
C ILE A 178 16.52 9.01 7.01
N ILE A 179 16.14 9.34 8.25
CA ILE A 179 15.62 8.39 9.23
C ILE A 179 14.26 8.93 9.67
N ALA A 180 13.21 8.61 8.93
CA ALA A 180 11.91 9.26 9.07
C ALA A 180 10.75 8.29 9.07
N ALA A 181 9.64 8.74 9.65
CA ALA A 181 8.34 8.14 9.39
C ALA A 181 7.95 8.40 7.91
N LYS A 182 7.25 7.43 7.28
CA LYS A 182 6.84 7.52 5.88
C LYS A 182 5.57 8.38 5.72
N GLU A 183 5.62 9.63 6.22
CA GLU A 183 4.59 10.62 5.95
C GLU A 183 4.69 11.10 4.51
N VAL A 184 3.56 11.09 3.80
CA VAL A 184 3.55 11.36 2.35
C VAL A 184 4.10 12.75 2.02
N ASP A 185 3.69 13.76 2.78
CA ASP A 185 4.12 15.15 2.56
C ASP A 185 5.63 15.32 2.83
N ILE A 186 6.19 14.63 3.83
CA ILE A 186 7.63 14.68 4.17
C ILE A 186 8.46 13.99 3.07
N ILE A 187 8.08 12.76 2.71
CA ILE A 187 8.79 11.98 1.68
C ILE A 187 8.75 12.69 0.32
N ALA A 188 7.57 13.22 -0.07
CA ALA A 188 7.44 14.00 -1.31
C ALA A 188 8.24 15.30 -1.26
N GLY A 189 8.22 15.99 -0.12
CA GLY A 189 9.02 17.20 0.10
C GLY A 189 10.52 16.95 -0.05
N TYR A 190 11.05 15.85 0.50
CA TYR A 190 12.46 15.48 0.31
C TYR A 190 12.77 15.07 -1.14
N ALA A 191 11.87 14.35 -1.81
CA ALA A 191 12.05 14.00 -3.22
C ALA A 191 12.23 15.25 -4.09
N GLU A 192 11.40 16.28 -3.87
CA GLU A 192 11.42 17.51 -4.65
C GLU A 192 12.54 18.46 -4.23
N ASN A 193 12.65 18.80 -2.93
CA ASN A 193 13.59 19.81 -2.44
C ASN A 193 15.05 19.37 -2.56
N LEU A 194 15.32 18.07 -2.47
CA LEU A 194 16.68 17.52 -2.56
C LEU A 194 16.97 16.88 -3.93
N ASN A 195 16.00 16.95 -4.86
CA ASN A 195 16.08 16.34 -6.19
C ASN A 195 16.47 14.85 -6.15
N ILE A 196 15.95 14.10 -5.16
CA ILE A 196 16.23 12.67 -5.04
C ILE A 196 15.30 11.90 -5.98
N SER A 197 15.89 11.26 -6.99
CA SER A 197 15.13 10.55 -8.00
C SER A 197 14.19 9.50 -7.39
N LYS A 198 12.90 9.62 -7.68
CA LYS A 198 11.84 8.68 -7.26
C LYS A 198 11.85 8.32 -5.77
N TYR A 199 12.20 9.27 -4.89
CA TYR A 199 12.20 9.03 -3.45
C TYR A 199 10.78 8.82 -2.90
N ASP A 200 9.76 9.27 -3.61
CA ASP A 200 8.35 9.01 -3.32
C ASP A 200 7.98 7.50 -3.36
N LEU A 201 8.80 6.68 -4.04
CA LEU A 201 8.67 5.22 -4.02
C LEU A 201 9.15 4.57 -2.72
N ALA A 202 9.73 5.33 -1.77
CA ALA A 202 9.95 4.88 -0.39
C ALA A 202 8.63 4.51 0.32
N ILE A 203 7.51 5.05 -0.17
CA ILE A 203 6.16 4.62 0.17
C ILE A 203 5.72 3.60 -0.88
N ASP A 204 5.41 2.39 -0.44
CA ASP A 204 4.96 1.33 -1.31
C ASP A 204 3.52 1.56 -1.79
N TRP A 205 3.37 2.29 -2.89
CA TRP A 205 2.07 2.52 -3.55
C TRP A 205 1.53 1.29 -4.29
N GLY A 206 2.35 0.27 -4.51
CA GLY A 206 2.00 -0.96 -5.22
C GLY A 206 1.78 -0.81 -6.72
N TRP A 207 1.33 -1.87 -7.36
CA TRP A 207 1.14 -1.93 -8.84
C TRP A 207 0.15 -0.91 -9.38
N PHE A 208 -0.86 -0.54 -8.58
CA PHE A 208 -1.86 0.45 -8.96
C PHE A 208 -1.49 1.87 -8.50
N TYR A 209 -0.18 2.20 -8.42
CA TYR A 209 0.28 3.49 -7.92
C TYR A 209 -0.43 4.67 -8.59
N PHE A 210 -0.70 4.59 -9.90
CA PHE A 210 -1.42 5.60 -10.68
C PHE A 210 -2.87 5.82 -10.21
N LEU A 211 -3.44 4.87 -9.48
CA LEU A 211 -4.76 4.97 -8.86
C LEU A 211 -4.66 5.24 -7.37
N VAL A 212 -3.73 4.59 -6.68
CA VAL A 212 -3.53 4.68 -5.21
C VAL A 212 -3.13 6.08 -4.79
N LYS A 213 -2.11 6.64 -5.45
CA LYS A 213 -1.57 7.98 -5.12
C LYS A 213 -2.61 9.11 -5.32
N PRO A 214 -3.35 9.22 -6.42
CA PRO A 214 -4.43 10.19 -6.55
C PRO A 214 -5.57 9.99 -5.54
N LEU A 215 -5.91 8.73 -5.21
CA LEU A 215 -6.94 8.44 -4.20
C LEU A 215 -6.49 8.88 -2.81
N PHE A 216 -5.21 8.68 -2.46
CA PHE A 216 -4.67 9.19 -1.21
C PHE A 216 -4.84 10.71 -1.10
N PHE A 217 -4.39 11.48 -2.10
CA PHE A 217 -4.51 12.94 -2.08
C PHE A 217 -5.97 13.42 -2.01
N LEU A 218 -6.87 12.68 -2.64
CA LEU A 218 -8.29 13.03 -2.59
C LEU A 218 -8.91 12.70 -1.22
N ILE A 219 -8.51 11.60 -0.58
CA ILE A 219 -8.91 11.27 0.79
C ILE A 219 -8.34 12.29 1.77
N ASP A 220 -7.07 12.67 1.64
CA ASP A 220 -6.42 13.68 2.46
C ASP A 220 -7.09 15.06 2.32
N TYR A 221 -7.44 15.46 1.09
CA TYR A 221 -8.21 16.68 0.84
C TYR A 221 -9.57 16.65 1.58
N PHE A 222 -10.31 15.55 1.50
CA PHE A 222 -11.56 15.42 2.24
C PHE A 222 -11.35 15.35 3.75
N PHE A 223 -10.25 14.76 4.20
CA PHE A 223 -9.88 14.77 5.60
C PHE A 223 -9.59 16.19 6.10
N LYS A 224 -8.79 16.96 5.38
CA LYS A 224 -8.52 18.39 5.71
C LYS A 224 -9.79 19.22 5.74
N LEU A 225 -10.81 18.88 4.94
CA LEU A 225 -12.11 19.55 4.92
C LEU A 225 -13.01 19.15 6.10
N THR A 226 -13.01 17.88 6.51
CA THR A 226 -13.99 17.31 7.46
C THR A 226 -13.43 17.05 8.85
N GLY A 227 -12.10 16.96 8.97
CA GLY A 227 -11.41 16.58 10.21
C GLY A 227 -11.60 15.10 10.61
N ASN A 228 -12.15 14.24 9.71
CA ASN A 228 -12.41 12.83 10.00
C ASN A 228 -12.14 11.94 8.80
N PHE A 229 -11.16 11.02 8.90
CA PHE A 229 -10.82 10.11 7.80
C PHE A 229 -11.96 9.15 7.42
N GLY A 230 -12.79 8.72 8.36
CA GLY A 230 -13.94 7.87 8.04
C GLY A 230 -14.97 8.60 7.17
N ILE A 231 -15.21 9.90 7.42
CA ILE A 231 -16.04 10.73 6.54
C ILE A 231 -15.36 10.91 5.18
N ALA A 232 -14.05 11.14 5.16
CA ALA A 232 -13.30 11.25 3.91
C ALA A 232 -13.43 10.00 3.04
N ILE A 233 -13.35 8.79 3.65
CA ILE A 233 -13.59 7.50 2.97
C ILE A 233 -15.01 7.42 2.40
N ILE A 234 -16.02 7.88 3.12
CA ILE A 234 -17.41 7.90 2.65
C ILE A 234 -17.56 8.86 1.47
N LEU A 235 -16.98 10.05 1.54
CA LEU A 235 -17.04 11.06 0.48
C LEU A 235 -16.35 10.58 -0.80
N ILE A 236 -15.15 9.99 -0.70
CA ILE A 236 -14.48 9.41 -1.88
C ILE A 236 -15.30 8.27 -2.48
N THR A 237 -15.95 7.44 -1.66
CA THR A 237 -16.82 6.37 -2.14
C THR A 237 -18.00 6.93 -2.94
N ILE A 238 -18.61 8.02 -2.47
CA ILE A 238 -19.67 8.72 -3.19
C ILE A 238 -19.15 9.29 -4.51
N CYS A 239 -17.98 9.94 -4.52
CA CYS A 239 -17.36 10.47 -5.74
C CYS A 239 -17.11 9.39 -6.78
N ILE A 240 -16.52 8.26 -6.38
CA ILE A 240 -16.31 7.11 -7.26
C ILE A 240 -17.64 6.62 -7.83
N ARG A 241 -18.69 6.53 -7.02
CA ARG A 241 -20.03 6.13 -7.46
C ARG A 241 -20.65 7.08 -8.47
N ILE A 242 -20.43 8.39 -8.30
CA ILE A 242 -20.90 9.40 -9.26
C ILE A 242 -20.18 9.26 -10.59
N VAL A 243 -18.87 9.11 -10.57
CA VAL A 243 -18.05 8.94 -11.79
C VAL A 243 -18.48 7.70 -12.58
N PHE A 244 -18.71 6.57 -11.89
CA PHE A 244 -19.11 5.31 -12.53
C PHE A 244 -20.61 5.12 -12.65
N PHE A 245 -21.42 6.14 -12.33
CA PHE A 245 -22.86 6.07 -12.44
C PHE A 245 -23.39 5.65 -13.83
N PRO A 246 -22.88 6.16 -14.97
CA PRO A 246 -23.35 5.76 -16.30
C PRO A 246 -23.17 4.26 -16.54
N LEU A 247 -22.04 3.71 -16.13
CA LEU A 247 -21.71 2.30 -16.31
C LEU A 247 -22.56 1.40 -15.39
N ALA A 248 -22.70 1.78 -14.12
CA ALA A 248 -23.57 1.09 -13.18
C ALA A 248 -25.05 1.10 -13.66
N ASN A 249 -25.52 2.21 -14.21
CA ASN A 249 -26.85 2.32 -14.79
C ASN A 249 -27.05 1.36 -15.97
N TYR A 250 -26.06 1.23 -16.86
CA TYR A 250 -26.11 0.26 -17.95
C TYR A 250 -26.20 -1.18 -17.42
N SER A 251 -25.35 -1.53 -16.48
CA SER A 251 -25.31 -2.85 -15.86
C SER A 251 -26.62 -3.20 -15.13
N PHE A 252 -27.10 -2.34 -14.25
CA PHE A 252 -28.32 -2.60 -13.49
C PHE A 252 -29.58 -2.64 -14.36
N LYS A 253 -29.63 -1.88 -15.47
CA LYS A 253 -30.69 -2.03 -16.47
C LYS A 253 -30.68 -3.39 -17.15
N SER A 254 -29.49 -3.91 -17.48
CA SER A 254 -29.36 -5.25 -18.04
C SER A 254 -29.77 -6.33 -17.04
N MET A 255 -29.36 -6.19 -15.76
CA MET A 255 -29.78 -7.08 -14.69
C MET A 255 -31.29 -7.05 -14.46
N ALA A 256 -31.93 -5.87 -14.53
CA ALA A 256 -33.39 -5.75 -14.44
C ALA A 256 -34.11 -6.52 -15.55
N LYS A 257 -33.62 -6.43 -16.80
CA LYS A 257 -34.13 -7.22 -17.93
C LYS A 257 -33.94 -8.72 -17.71
N MET A 258 -32.75 -9.16 -17.25
CA MET A 258 -32.51 -10.57 -16.92
C MET A 258 -33.49 -11.10 -15.84
N LYS A 259 -33.80 -10.28 -14.83
CA LYS A 259 -34.76 -10.65 -13.80
C LYS A 259 -36.19 -10.89 -14.36
N VAL A 260 -36.59 -10.11 -15.36
CA VAL A 260 -37.89 -10.32 -16.07
C VAL A 260 -37.88 -11.61 -16.89
N LEU A 261 -36.72 -12.00 -17.47
CA LEU A 261 -36.57 -13.22 -18.24
C LEU A 261 -36.43 -14.50 -17.38
N GLN A 262 -36.32 -14.38 -16.07
CA GLN A 262 -36.07 -15.49 -15.15
C GLN A 262 -37.13 -16.61 -15.25
N PRO A 263 -38.43 -16.36 -15.38
CA PRO A 263 -39.42 -17.43 -15.58
C PRO A 263 -39.16 -18.26 -16.85
N GLU A 264 -38.84 -17.61 -17.97
CA GLU A 264 -38.57 -18.30 -19.24
C GLU A 264 -37.24 -19.09 -19.19
N MET A 265 -36.22 -18.54 -18.50
CA MET A 265 -34.98 -19.25 -18.22
C MET A 265 -35.24 -20.53 -17.40
N THR A 266 -36.11 -20.45 -16.41
CA THR A 266 -36.51 -21.62 -15.59
C THR A 266 -37.23 -22.66 -16.44
N ARG A 267 -38.13 -22.24 -17.30
CA ARG A 267 -38.85 -23.11 -18.24
C ARG A 267 -37.90 -23.83 -19.20
N LEU A 268 -36.96 -23.12 -19.82
CA LEU A 268 -35.92 -23.71 -20.69
C LEU A 268 -35.07 -24.74 -19.95
N LYS A 269 -34.75 -24.48 -18.69
CA LYS A 269 -33.99 -25.39 -17.84
C LYS A 269 -34.76 -26.67 -17.52
N GLU A 270 -36.04 -26.55 -17.28
CA GLU A 270 -36.91 -27.73 -17.06
C GLU A 270 -37.10 -28.56 -18.32
N LEU A 271 -37.22 -27.90 -19.48
CA LEU A 271 -37.41 -28.54 -20.78
C LEU A 271 -36.16 -29.32 -21.25
N HIS A 272 -34.97 -28.81 -20.94
CA HIS A 272 -33.67 -29.37 -21.40
C HIS A 272 -32.79 -29.86 -20.24
N LYS A 273 -33.42 -30.48 -19.21
CA LYS A 273 -32.68 -30.98 -18.01
C LYS A 273 -31.50 -31.89 -18.33
N GLU A 274 -31.72 -32.78 -19.33
CA GLU A 274 -30.75 -33.84 -19.69
C GLU A 274 -29.77 -33.41 -20.80
N ASP A 275 -30.11 -32.39 -21.58
CA ASP A 275 -29.28 -31.88 -22.68
C ASP A 275 -28.71 -30.49 -22.37
N LYS A 276 -27.55 -30.48 -21.68
CA LYS A 276 -26.85 -29.25 -21.31
C LYS A 276 -26.41 -28.42 -22.53
N MET A 277 -26.06 -29.07 -23.64
CA MET A 277 -25.64 -28.35 -24.85
C MET A 277 -26.82 -27.58 -25.46
N LYS A 278 -27.94 -28.23 -25.58
CA LYS A 278 -29.17 -27.61 -26.12
C LYS A 278 -29.70 -26.52 -25.18
N LEU A 279 -29.64 -26.75 -23.87
CA LEU A 279 -29.97 -25.71 -22.87
C LEU A 279 -29.11 -24.45 -23.06
N GLN A 280 -27.82 -24.61 -23.23
CA GLN A 280 -26.91 -23.49 -23.43
C GLN A 280 -27.19 -22.73 -24.74
N GLN A 281 -27.51 -23.45 -25.83
CA GLN A 281 -27.86 -22.84 -27.11
C GLN A 281 -29.17 -22.04 -27.02
N GLU A 282 -30.22 -22.61 -26.42
CA GLU A 282 -31.51 -21.94 -26.25
C GLU A 282 -31.38 -20.73 -25.30
N MET A 283 -30.61 -20.82 -24.23
CA MET A 283 -30.35 -19.69 -23.34
C MET A 283 -29.63 -18.56 -24.09
N MET A 284 -28.63 -18.88 -24.90
CA MET A 284 -27.94 -17.87 -25.73
C MET A 284 -28.84 -17.25 -26.78
N ALA A 285 -29.74 -18.06 -27.39
CA ALA A 285 -30.75 -17.57 -28.34
C ALA A 285 -31.72 -16.61 -27.67
N LEU A 286 -32.21 -16.95 -26.44
CA LEU A 286 -33.05 -16.09 -25.65
C LEU A 286 -32.38 -14.74 -25.34
N TYR A 287 -31.11 -14.75 -24.89
CA TYR A 287 -30.36 -13.52 -24.62
C TYR A 287 -30.20 -12.65 -25.86
N LYS A 288 -29.89 -13.26 -27.03
CA LYS A 288 -29.80 -12.53 -28.30
C LYS A 288 -31.16 -11.94 -28.73
N LYS A 289 -32.22 -12.72 -28.61
CA LYS A 289 -33.60 -12.27 -28.95
C LYS A 289 -34.01 -11.04 -28.13
N GLU A 290 -33.78 -11.10 -26.81
CA GLU A 290 -34.17 -10.05 -25.87
C GLU A 290 -33.12 -8.92 -25.75
N LYS A 291 -32.04 -8.97 -26.54
CA LYS A 291 -30.91 -8.01 -26.54
C LYS A 291 -30.36 -7.75 -25.13
N VAL A 292 -30.18 -8.81 -24.37
CA VAL A 292 -29.61 -8.79 -23.02
C VAL A 292 -28.24 -9.42 -23.02
N ASN A 293 -27.27 -8.74 -22.42
CA ASN A 293 -25.92 -9.29 -22.25
C ASN A 293 -25.74 -9.82 -20.80
N PRO A 294 -25.60 -11.13 -20.59
CA PRO A 294 -25.45 -11.68 -19.24
C PRO A 294 -24.15 -11.23 -18.55
N VAL A 295 -23.10 -10.92 -19.32
CA VAL A 295 -21.81 -10.46 -18.78
C VAL A 295 -21.92 -9.03 -18.21
N SER A 296 -22.89 -8.23 -18.66
CA SER A 296 -23.06 -6.88 -18.15
C SER A 296 -23.39 -6.82 -16.65
N GLY A 297 -23.96 -7.88 -16.10
CA GLY A 297 -24.28 -7.97 -14.66
C GLY A 297 -23.05 -8.03 -13.75
N CYS A 298 -21.94 -8.59 -14.21
CA CYS A 298 -20.69 -8.68 -13.43
C CYS A 298 -19.74 -7.49 -13.67
N LEU A 299 -20.02 -6.62 -14.64
CA LEU A 299 -19.18 -5.47 -14.99
C LEU A 299 -18.85 -4.54 -13.81
N PRO A 300 -19.79 -4.21 -12.89
CA PRO A 300 -19.48 -3.41 -11.72
C PRO A 300 -18.39 -4.03 -10.83
N ILE A 301 -18.37 -5.36 -10.70
CA ILE A 301 -17.39 -6.08 -9.87
C ILE A 301 -15.98 -5.91 -10.44
N PHE A 302 -15.80 -6.05 -11.76
CA PHE A 302 -14.49 -5.89 -12.40
C PHE A 302 -13.89 -4.49 -12.22
N ILE A 303 -14.73 -3.46 -12.16
CA ILE A 303 -14.29 -2.10 -11.90
C ILE A 303 -14.04 -1.89 -10.42
N GLN A 304 -14.86 -2.48 -9.57
CA GLN A 304 -14.75 -2.36 -8.11
C GLN A 304 -13.42 -2.93 -7.58
N ILE A 305 -12.92 -4.04 -8.15
CA ILE A 305 -11.71 -4.73 -7.68
C ILE A 305 -10.48 -3.81 -7.65
N PRO A 306 -10.09 -3.08 -8.71
CA PRO A 306 -8.96 -2.16 -8.66
C PRO A 306 -9.13 -1.05 -7.61
N PHE A 307 -10.34 -0.49 -7.47
CA PHE A 307 -10.61 0.53 -6.45
C PHE A 307 -10.56 -0.03 -5.04
N PHE A 308 -11.04 -1.25 -4.84
CA PHE A 308 -10.92 -1.93 -3.56
C PHE A 308 -9.45 -2.09 -3.15
N PHE A 309 -8.61 -2.63 -4.04
CA PHE A 309 -7.19 -2.77 -3.77
C PHE A 309 -6.49 -1.42 -3.59
N ALA A 310 -6.88 -0.40 -4.34
CA ALA A 310 -6.30 0.93 -4.19
C ALA A 310 -6.66 1.56 -2.83
N ILE A 311 -7.91 1.50 -2.41
CA ILE A 311 -8.34 2.00 -1.10
C ILE A 311 -7.69 1.17 0.02
N TYR A 312 -7.68 -0.17 -0.12
CA TYR A 312 -7.01 -1.04 0.83
C TYR A 312 -5.53 -0.65 0.99
N LYS A 313 -4.82 -0.43 -0.12
CA LYS A 313 -3.43 -0.01 -0.11
C LYS A 313 -3.26 1.35 0.59
N VAL A 314 -4.10 2.34 0.29
CA VAL A 314 -4.09 3.64 0.97
C VAL A 314 -4.27 3.46 2.48
N LEU A 315 -5.30 2.72 2.90
CA LEU A 315 -5.63 2.53 4.32
C LEU A 315 -4.57 1.74 5.10
N PHE A 316 -3.84 0.88 4.43
CA PHE A 316 -2.85 0.01 5.07
C PHE A 316 -1.45 0.60 5.14
N VAL A 317 -1.08 1.39 4.12
CA VAL A 317 0.30 1.88 3.92
C VAL A 317 0.49 3.26 4.51
N THR A 318 -0.54 4.12 4.50
CA THR A 318 -0.38 5.52 4.90
C THR A 318 -0.35 5.67 6.42
N LEU A 319 0.66 6.39 6.89
CA LEU A 319 0.84 6.69 8.31
C LEU A 319 -0.25 7.64 8.84
N GLU A 320 -0.75 8.53 7.99
CA GLU A 320 -1.72 9.57 8.30
C GLU A 320 -3.05 9.01 8.82
N MET A 321 -3.36 7.76 8.47
CA MET A 321 -4.58 7.09 8.91
C MET A 321 -4.42 6.34 10.23
N ARG A 322 -3.20 6.13 10.68
CA ARG A 322 -2.93 5.44 11.93
C ARG A 322 -3.47 6.24 13.12
N HIS A 323 -4.17 5.54 14.03
CA HIS A 323 -4.80 6.12 15.22
C HIS A 323 -5.86 7.19 14.91
N GLN A 324 -6.36 7.26 13.67
CA GLN A 324 -7.45 8.17 13.33
C GLN A 324 -8.80 7.54 13.70
N PRO A 325 -9.58 8.21 14.57
CA PRO A 325 -10.86 7.66 15.01
C PRO A 325 -11.96 7.86 13.97
N PHE A 326 -12.96 6.98 14.05
CA PHE A 326 -14.27 7.20 13.47
C PHE A 326 -15.28 7.45 14.60
N TYR A 327 -16.56 7.31 14.33
CA TYR A 327 -17.60 7.47 15.36
C TYR A 327 -17.79 6.19 16.20
N GLY A 328 -18.29 6.38 17.41
CA GLY A 328 -18.63 5.29 18.33
C GLY A 328 -17.39 4.59 18.90
N TRP A 329 -17.29 3.29 18.71
CA TRP A 329 -16.25 2.43 19.31
C TRP A 329 -14.98 2.32 18.47
N ILE A 330 -15.00 2.75 17.21
CA ILE A 330 -13.81 2.73 16.34
C ILE A 330 -12.88 3.87 16.73
N LYS A 331 -11.76 3.54 17.37
CA LYS A 331 -10.74 4.49 17.81
C LYS A 331 -9.58 4.59 16.83
N ASP A 332 -9.43 3.58 15.97
CA ASP A 332 -8.39 3.50 14.96
C ASP A 332 -8.95 2.85 13.69
N LEU A 333 -8.96 3.60 12.59
CA LEU A 333 -9.42 3.11 11.29
C LEU A 333 -8.43 2.14 10.62
N SER A 334 -7.17 2.18 11.03
CA SER A 334 -6.11 1.28 10.53
C SER A 334 -6.10 -0.08 11.22
N GLU A 335 -6.82 -0.22 12.35
CA GLU A 335 -6.94 -1.45 13.11
C GLU A 335 -8.31 -2.12 12.86
N ARG A 336 -8.38 -3.42 13.18
CA ARG A 336 -9.65 -4.16 13.09
C ARG A 336 -10.70 -3.64 14.07
N ASP A 337 -11.97 -3.94 13.78
CA ASP A 337 -13.07 -3.65 14.72
C ASP A 337 -12.85 -4.39 16.06
N PRO A 338 -12.72 -3.68 17.18
CA PRO A 338 -12.44 -4.29 18.47
C PRO A 338 -13.61 -5.06 19.09
N THR A 339 -14.82 -4.92 18.53
CA THR A 339 -16.02 -5.61 19.04
C THR A 339 -16.08 -7.07 18.58
N SER A 340 -16.90 -7.89 19.23
CA SER A 340 -17.18 -9.26 18.79
C SER A 340 -18.61 -9.66 19.07
N ILE A 341 -19.20 -10.40 18.13
CA ILE A 341 -20.55 -11.00 18.33
C ILE A 341 -20.51 -12.08 19.43
N PHE A 342 -19.37 -12.74 19.62
CA PHE A 342 -19.25 -13.87 20.56
C PHE A 342 -19.22 -13.45 22.02
N ASN A 343 -18.90 -12.20 22.32
CA ASN A 343 -19.05 -11.62 23.66
C ASN A 343 -20.20 -10.61 23.74
N LEU A 344 -21.16 -10.70 22.82
CA LEU A 344 -22.30 -9.78 22.69
C LEU A 344 -21.84 -8.31 22.67
N PHE A 345 -20.80 -8.04 21.86
CA PHE A 345 -20.19 -6.70 21.70
C PHE A 345 -19.69 -6.09 23.00
N GLY A 346 -19.15 -6.93 23.89
CA GLY A 346 -18.56 -6.50 25.17
C GLY A 346 -19.50 -6.60 26.38
N LEU A 347 -20.73 -7.08 26.21
CA LEU A 347 -21.66 -7.31 27.34
C LEU A 347 -21.26 -8.52 28.19
N ILE A 348 -20.61 -9.51 27.62
CA ILE A 348 -20.05 -10.66 28.34
C ILE A 348 -18.58 -10.39 28.62
N PRO A 349 -18.11 -10.45 29.88
CA PRO A 349 -16.69 -10.24 30.24
C PRO A 349 -15.83 -11.46 29.89
N TRP A 350 -15.70 -11.72 28.59
CA TRP A 350 -14.88 -12.77 28.01
C TRP A 350 -14.15 -12.21 26.79
N ASP A 351 -12.85 -12.44 26.72
CA ASP A 351 -12.04 -12.05 25.57
C ASP A 351 -11.98 -13.20 24.56
N PRO A 352 -12.69 -13.10 23.43
CA PRO A 352 -12.66 -14.11 22.39
C PRO A 352 -11.26 -14.22 21.77
N PRO A 353 -10.82 -15.45 21.41
CA PRO A 353 -9.60 -15.63 20.64
C PRO A 353 -9.66 -14.85 19.32
N SER A 354 -8.50 -14.51 18.77
CA SER A 354 -8.37 -13.60 17.61
C SER A 354 -9.21 -13.98 16.39
N PHE A 355 -9.42 -15.29 16.16
CA PHE A 355 -10.21 -15.80 15.04
C PHE A 355 -11.74 -15.68 15.25
N LEU A 356 -12.19 -15.44 16.48
CA LEU A 356 -13.59 -15.16 16.83
C LEU A 356 -13.90 -13.66 16.97
N LEU A 357 -12.94 -12.79 16.70
CA LEU A 357 -13.18 -11.36 16.73
C LEU A 357 -13.86 -10.89 15.43
N ILE A 358 -15.18 -11.16 15.33
CA ILE A 358 -16.04 -10.69 14.26
C ILE A 358 -16.86 -9.52 14.81
N GLY A 359 -16.46 -8.31 14.46
CA GLY A 359 -17.04 -7.07 14.98
C GLY A 359 -18.39 -6.69 14.38
N VAL A 360 -18.93 -5.57 14.85
CA VAL A 360 -20.20 -5.01 14.35
C VAL A 360 -20.10 -4.63 12.87
N TRP A 361 -19.02 -3.93 12.46
CA TRP A 361 -18.86 -3.50 11.08
C TRP A 361 -18.74 -4.65 10.08
N PRO A 362 -17.95 -5.72 10.32
CA PRO A 362 -17.99 -6.93 9.50
C PRO A 362 -19.38 -7.56 9.40
N CYS A 363 -20.15 -7.59 10.50
CA CYS A 363 -21.51 -8.09 10.48
C CYS A 363 -22.44 -7.22 9.62
N LEU A 364 -22.34 -5.89 9.73
CA LEU A 364 -23.09 -4.95 8.90
C LEU A 364 -22.72 -5.09 7.42
N MET A 365 -21.44 -5.29 7.11
CA MET A 365 -20.96 -5.56 5.76
C MET A 365 -21.60 -6.86 5.22
N GLY A 366 -21.53 -7.96 5.95
CA GLY A 366 -22.14 -9.23 5.55
C GLY A 366 -23.65 -9.13 5.34
N LEU A 367 -24.34 -8.39 6.22
CA LEU A 367 -25.77 -8.11 6.08
C LEU A 367 -26.05 -7.28 4.82
N SER A 368 -25.28 -6.22 4.57
CA SER A 368 -25.42 -5.39 3.37
C SER A 368 -25.22 -6.19 2.09
N MET A 369 -24.18 -7.04 2.04
CA MET A 369 -23.93 -7.95 0.91
C MET A 369 -25.07 -8.95 0.71
N TYR A 370 -25.59 -9.53 1.79
CA TYR A 370 -26.73 -10.44 1.70
C TYR A 370 -27.97 -9.75 1.15
N LEU A 371 -28.30 -8.55 1.61
CA LEU A 371 -29.43 -7.76 1.12
C LEU A 371 -29.22 -7.36 -0.35
N GLN A 372 -28.03 -6.95 -0.73
CA GLN A 372 -27.68 -6.63 -2.12
C GLN A 372 -27.86 -7.84 -3.04
N GLN A 373 -27.45 -9.02 -2.58
CA GLN A 373 -27.62 -10.26 -3.34
C GLN A 373 -29.09 -10.59 -3.64
N LYS A 374 -30.02 -10.26 -2.74
CA LYS A 374 -31.47 -10.44 -2.98
C LYS A 374 -32.00 -9.56 -4.13
N LEU A 375 -31.32 -8.48 -4.46
CA LEU A 375 -31.69 -7.65 -5.60
C LEU A 375 -31.19 -8.23 -6.93
N ASN A 376 -30.21 -9.09 -6.91
CA ASN A 376 -29.63 -9.72 -8.10
C ASN A 376 -30.53 -10.87 -8.62
N PRO A 377 -30.53 -11.16 -9.93
CA PRO A 377 -31.14 -12.36 -10.45
C PRO A 377 -30.43 -13.60 -9.93
N THR A 378 -31.19 -14.65 -9.60
CA THR A 378 -30.60 -15.91 -9.15
C THR A 378 -29.85 -16.60 -10.30
N PRO A 379 -28.64 -17.10 -10.09
CA PRO A 379 -27.94 -17.86 -11.11
C PRO A 379 -28.75 -19.10 -11.54
N PRO A 380 -28.73 -19.44 -12.81
CA PRO A 380 -29.43 -20.62 -13.31
C PRO A 380 -28.85 -21.94 -12.81
N ASP A 381 -27.57 -22.00 -12.52
CA ASP A 381 -26.90 -23.18 -11.96
C ASP A 381 -27.12 -23.28 -10.44
N PRO A 382 -27.62 -24.41 -9.91
CA PRO A 382 -27.90 -24.56 -8.47
C PRO A 382 -26.65 -24.59 -7.62
N ILE A 383 -25.50 -25.03 -8.14
CA ILE A 383 -24.21 -25.02 -7.41
C ILE A 383 -23.75 -23.57 -7.28
N GLN A 384 -23.79 -22.84 -8.39
CA GLN A 384 -23.45 -21.41 -8.39
C GLN A 384 -24.37 -20.62 -7.46
N ALA A 385 -25.68 -20.89 -7.46
CA ALA A 385 -26.63 -20.23 -6.56
C ALA A 385 -26.31 -20.48 -5.08
N LYS A 386 -25.88 -21.71 -4.70
CA LYS A 386 -25.44 -22.04 -3.35
C LYS A 386 -24.14 -21.31 -2.97
N ILE A 387 -23.16 -21.28 -3.88
CA ILE A 387 -21.88 -20.56 -3.67
C ILE A 387 -22.17 -19.08 -3.41
N PHE A 388 -22.97 -18.45 -4.27
CA PHE A 388 -23.35 -17.05 -4.10
C PHE A 388 -24.09 -16.81 -2.78
N ALA A 389 -25.00 -17.71 -2.38
CA ALA A 389 -25.76 -17.58 -1.13
C ALA A 389 -24.84 -17.61 0.11
N PHE A 390 -23.76 -18.41 0.09
CA PHE A 390 -22.81 -18.52 1.18
C PHE A 390 -21.73 -17.41 1.18
N PHE A 391 -21.51 -16.78 0.04
CA PHE A 391 -20.42 -15.82 -0.18
C PHE A 391 -20.41 -14.62 0.80
N PRO A 392 -21.55 -13.99 1.16
CA PRO A 392 -21.55 -12.91 2.15
C PRO A 392 -21.04 -13.36 3.52
N LEU A 393 -21.46 -14.54 3.99
CA LEU A 393 -21.00 -15.09 5.26
C LEU A 393 -19.49 -15.39 5.23
N PHE A 394 -19.02 -16.00 4.14
CA PHE A 394 -17.60 -16.29 3.93
C PHE A 394 -16.75 -15.02 3.96
N LEU A 395 -17.17 -13.97 3.24
CA LEU A 395 -16.46 -12.71 3.23
C LEU A 395 -16.51 -11.99 4.59
N THR A 396 -17.60 -12.09 5.33
CA THR A 396 -17.69 -11.53 6.68
C THR A 396 -16.58 -12.08 7.59
N VAL A 397 -16.36 -13.38 7.54
CA VAL A 397 -15.33 -14.05 8.37
C VAL A 397 -13.92 -13.68 7.90
N ILE A 398 -13.67 -13.74 6.59
CA ILE A 398 -12.34 -13.45 6.02
C ILE A 398 -11.94 -11.99 6.20
N LEU A 399 -12.87 -11.06 6.07
CA LEU A 399 -12.59 -9.62 6.15
C LEU A 399 -12.72 -9.07 7.59
N ALA A 400 -13.14 -9.87 8.57
CA ALA A 400 -13.20 -9.46 9.98
C ALA A 400 -11.84 -8.99 10.56
N PRO A 401 -10.69 -9.60 10.23
CA PRO A 401 -9.38 -9.14 10.70
C PRO A 401 -8.84 -7.90 9.97
N PHE A 402 -9.52 -7.43 8.92
CA PHE A 402 -9.04 -6.28 8.15
C PHE A 402 -9.30 -4.95 8.88
N PRO A 403 -8.56 -3.88 8.50
CA PRO A 403 -8.75 -2.54 9.06
C PRO A 403 -10.21 -2.07 8.99
N SER A 404 -10.69 -1.49 10.10
CA SER A 404 -12.08 -0.99 10.21
C SER A 404 -12.44 -0.03 9.09
N GLY A 405 -11.52 0.83 8.67
CA GLY A 405 -11.72 1.77 7.57
C GLY A 405 -12.10 1.07 6.26
N LEU A 406 -11.48 -0.08 5.97
CA LEU A 406 -11.78 -0.87 4.77
C LEU A 406 -13.16 -1.53 4.84
N VAL A 407 -13.51 -2.08 6.01
CA VAL A 407 -14.81 -2.71 6.24
C VAL A 407 -15.94 -1.67 6.18
N ILE A 408 -15.72 -0.47 6.75
CA ILE A 408 -16.63 0.67 6.65
C ILE A 408 -16.80 1.09 5.19
N TYR A 409 -15.69 1.26 4.45
CA TYR A 409 -15.73 1.52 3.01
C TYR A 409 -16.61 0.52 2.28
N TRP A 410 -16.39 -0.78 2.49
CA TRP A 410 -17.16 -1.82 1.82
C TRP A 410 -18.65 -1.75 2.17
N THR A 411 -18.97 -1.64 3.46
CA THR A 411 -20.35 -1.53 3.94
C THR A 411 -21.09 -0.36 3.29
N ILE A 412 -20.48 0.83 3.30
CA ILE A 412 -21.06 2.03 2.70
C ILE A 412 -21.20 1.88 1.18
N ASN A 413 -20.19 1.31 0.54
CA ASN A 413 -20.20 1.02 -0.89
C ASN A 413 -21.36 0.08 -1.28
N ASP A 414 -21.64 -0.95 -0.49
CA ASP A 414 -22.75 -1.86 -0.72
C ASP A 414 -24.10 -1.17 -0.50
N ILE A 415 -24.24 -0.37 0.55
CA ILE A 415 -25.46 0.41 0.82
C ILE A 415 -25.75 1.37 -0.35
N LEU A 416 -24.75 2.10 -0.83
CA LEU A 416 -24.90 2.99 -1.98
C LEU A 416 -25.24 2.22 -3.25
N THR A 417 -24.65 1.03 -3.45
CA THR A 417 -24.95 0.14 -4.57
C THR A 417 -26.39 -0.33 -4.52
N MET A 418 -26.86 -0.79 -3.35
CA MET A 418 -28.25 -1.21 -3.17
C MET A 418 -29.23 -0.08 -3.47
N ALA A 419 -28.97 1.12 -2.94
CA ALA A 419 -29.82 2.28 -3.20
C ALA A 419 -29.89 2.60 -4.70
N GLN A 420 -28.73 2.65 -5.37
CA GLN A 420 -28.62 2.90 -6.80
C GLN A 420 -29.33 1.81 -7.62
N GLN A 421 -29.05 0.55 -7.32
CA GLN A 421 -29.63 -0.61 -7.98
C GLN A 421 -31.15 -0.65 -7.82
N TYR A 422 -31.65 -0.43 -6.61
CA TYR A 422 -33.08 -0.40 -6.32
C TYR A 422 -33.84 0.66 -7.15
N VAL A 423 -33.28 1.89 -7.20
CA VAL A 423 -33.88 2.99 -7.98
C VAL A 423 -33.91 2.67 -9.47
N ILE A 424 -32.80 2.13 -10.00
CA ILE A 424 -32.66 1.83 -11.44
C ILE A 424 -33.61 0.65 -11.82
N ILE A 425 -33.61 -0.43 -11.02
CA ILE A 425 -34.46 -1.59 -11.29
C ILE A 425 -35.91 -1.17 -11.25
N LYS A 426 -36.38 -0.47 -10.22
CA LYS A 426 -37.77 -0.01 -10.09
C LYS A 426 -38.21 0.82 -11.31
N ARG A 427 -37.39 1.79 -11.74
CA ARG A 427 -37.69 2.62 -12.92
C ARG A 427 -37.69 1.81 -14.22
N THR A 428 -36.86 0.80 -14.35
CA THR A 428 -36.73 -0.02 -15.57
C THR A 428 -37.89 -1.02 -15.65
N THR A 429 -38.26 -1.65 -14.54
CA THR A 429 -39.36 -2.63 -14.48
C THR A 429 -40.74 -1.96 -14.78
N VAL A 430 -40.96 -0.76 -14.25
CA VAL A 430 -42.18 0.00 -14.55
C VAL A 430 -42.29 0.32 -16.05
N LYS A 431 -41.20 0.71 -16.71
CA LYS A 431 -41.19 0.97 -18.16
C LYS A 431 -41.47 -0.30 -18.98
N LEU A 432 -40.88 -1.44 -18.61
CA LEU A 432 -41.10 -2.72 -19.28
C LEU A 432 -42.58 -3.19 -19.13
N SER A 433 -43.15 -3.05 -17.96
CA SER A 433 -44.58 -3.38 -17.71
C SER A 433 -45.53 -2.51 -18.59
N LEU A 434 -45.26 -1.23 -18.72
CA LEU A 434 -46.03 -0.32 -19.58
C LEU A 434 -45.95 -0.69 -21.08
N ILE A 435 -44.79 -1.16 -21.54
CA ILE A 435 -44.58 -1.59 -22.93
C ILE A 435 -45.40 -2.86 -23.22
N HIS A 436 -45.41 -3.83 -22.31
CA HIS A 436 -46.20 -5.06 -22.47
C HIS A 436 -47.71 -4.85 -22.38
N ILE A 437 -48.15 -3.80 -21.68
CA ILE A 437 -49.56 -3.43 -21.64
C ILE A 437 -50.01 -2.71 -22.92
N SER A 438 -49.07 -2.00 -23.59
CA SER A 438 -49.40 -1.24 -24.82
C SER A 438 -49.26 -2.04 -26.12
N GLU A 439 -48.65 -3.24 -26.11
CA GLU A 439 -48.66 -4.19 -27.22
C GLU A 439 -49.60 -5.38 -26.87
N PRO A 440 -50.89 -5.31 -27.21
CA PRO A 440 -51.72 -6.50 -27.13
C PRO A 440 -51.20 -7.51 -28.15
N THR A 441 -50.92 -8.72 -27.69
CA THR A 441 -50.56 -9.90 -28.44
C THR A 441 -51.30 -9.93 -29.79
N ARG A 442 -50.59 -9.64 -30.89
CA ARG A 442 -51.05 -10.11 -32.20
C ARG A 442 -50.85 -11.63 -32.22
N LEU A 443 -51.95 -12.33 -32.04
CA LEU A 443 -52.11 -13.74 -32.40
C LEU A 443 -51.93 -13.94 -33.89
#